data_9f9cfc65b08eb0627e9b9f6863d838cd
#
_entry.id   9f9cfc65b08eb0627e9b9f6863d838cd
#
_cell.length_a   1.000
_cell.length_b   1.000
_cell.length_c   1.000
_cell.angle_alpha   90.00
_cell.angle_beta   90.00
_cell.angle_gamma   90.00
#
_symmetry.space_group_name_H-M   'P 1'
#
loop_
_entity.id
_entity.type
_entity.pdbx_description
1 polymer ?
#
loop_
_entity_poly.entity_id
_entity_poly.type
_entity_poly.pdbx_seq_one_letter_code
_entity_poly.pdbx_strand_id
1 'polypeptide(L)'
;STGEVLGVAGTLEEALYKGLIGAGYKMKKKGGVFITVRNSDKAEIGEIAKKYYDLGFRIYATEGTADVLKKYGIDAVSVKKIHESKTNNTLTLIESGKIQYVISTSAKGRIPSRDSVKIRRKTVERNIPCLTSLDTANALADCLKSHYSQHSTELIDINHMREEKLMLKFTKMQGIGNDYIYCSTFDQEISNPEALAVRLSDRHFGIGGDGIILVCPSKVADAKMKMYNLDGSEGKMCGNGIRCVGKFLYDHG
;
A
#
# COMPACT_ATOMS: atom_id res chain seq x y z
N SER A 1 10.23 6.11 -21.34
CA SER A 1 9.18 6.04 -20.30
C SER A 1 8.60 4.65 -20.29
N THR A 2 8.58 4.02 -19.15
CA THR A 2 8.15 2.63 -18.95
C THR A 2 6.66 2.49 -18.65
N GLY A 3 5.87 3.57 -18.76
CA GLY A 3 4.44 3.58 -18.47
C GLY A 3 4.13 3.58 -16.97
N GLU A 4 5.06 4.02 -16.15
CA GLU A 4 4.87 4.23 -14.72
C GLU A 4 4.26 5.61 -14.46
N VAL A 5 3.35 5.67 -13.49
CA VAL A 5 2.68 6.91 -13.06
C VAL A 5 2.77 7.03 -11.56
N LEU A 6 3.16 8.21 -11.10
CA LEU A 6 3.23 8.54 -9.68
C LEU A 6 1.91 9.17 -9.23
N GLY A 7 1.25 8.56 -8.25
CA GLY A 7 0.14 9.15 -7.50
C GLY A 7 0.59 9.55 -6.10
N VAL A 8 0.39 10.80 -5.72
CA VAL A 8 0.80 11.34 -4.42
C VAL A 8 -0.39 11.99 -3.73
N ALA A 9 -0.70 11.58 -2.51
CA ALA A 9 -1.77 12.13 -1.68
C ALA A 9 -1.55 11.79 -0.20
N GLY A 10 -2.34 12.39 0.67
CA GLY A 10 -2.38 12.09 2.10
C GLY A 10 -2.99 10.73 2.44
N THR A 11 -3.83 10.16 1.53
CA THR A 11 -4.46 8.84 1.69
C THR A 11 -4.13 7.93 0.52
N LEU A 12 -4.17 6.60 0.76
CA LEU A 12 -3.92 5.60 -0.28
C LEU A 12 -4.97 5.68 -1.40
N GLU A 13 -6.23 5.88 -1.04
CA GLU A 13 -7.35 5.95 -1.98
C GLU A 13 -7.20 7.14 -2.94
N GLU A 14 -6.82 8.29 -2.42
CA GLU A 14 -6.59 9.48 -3.25
C GLU A 14 -5.33 9.32 -4.13
N ALA A 15 -4.24 8.78 -3.58
CA ALA A 15 -3.03 8.49 -4.34
C ALA A 15 -3.31 7.50 -5.48
N LEU A 16 -4.08 6.44 -5.21
CA LEU A 16 -4.50 5.49 -6.23
C LEU A 16 -5.40 6.15 -7.30
N TYR A 17 -6.33 6.99 -6.88
CA TYR A 17 -7.18 7.76 -7.81
C TYR A 17 -6.32 8.62 -8.76
N LYS A 18 -5.40 9.41 -8.22
CA LYS A 18 -4.49 10.26 -9.00
C LYS A 18 -3.63 9.43 -9.97
N GLY A 19 -3.08 8.31 -9.50
CA GLY A 19 -2.28 7.39 -10.31
C GLY A 19 -3.07 6.81 -11.48
N LEU A 20 -4.31 6.37 -11.24
CA LEU A 20 -5.16 5.81 -12.30
C LEU A 20 -5.59 6.86 -13.33
N ILE A 21 -5.96 8.08 -12.88
CA ILE A 21 -6.27 9.19 -13.80
C ILE A 21 -5.03 9.57 -14.60
N GLY A 22 -3.85 9.69 -13.97
CA GLY A 22 -2.58 9.97 -14.63
C GLY A 22 -2.19 8.91 -15.66
N ALA A 23 -2.55 7.64 -15.43
CA ALA A 23 -2.40 6.55 -16.39
C ALA A 23 -3.44 6.57 -17.54
N GLY A 24 -4.33 7.56 -17.57
CA GLY A 24 -5.35 7.73 -18.61
C GLY A 24 -6.62 6.89 -18.40
N TYR A 25 -6.79 6.26 -17.24
CA TYR A 25 -8.03 5.54 -16.94
C TYR A 25 -9.16 6.49 -16.55
N LYS A 26 -10.35 6.18 -17.05
CA LYS A 26 -11.59 6.88 -16.68
C LYS A 26 -12.24 6.14 -15.51
N MET A 27 -12.32 6.78 -14.35
CA MET A 27 -12.94 6.21 -13.17
C MET A 27 -14.46 6.14 -13.31
N LYS A 28 -14.95 4.99 -13.77
CA LYS A 28 -16.38 4.72 -13.93
C LYS A 28 -16.99 4.30 -12.61
N LYS A 29 -18.11 4.91 -12.23
CA LYS A 29 -18.84 4.59 -10.98
C LYS A 29 -20.01 3.59 -11.20
N LYS A 30 -20.26 3.15 -12.43
CA LYS A 30 -21.28 2.18 -12.81
C LYS A 30 -20.79 1.31 -13.96
N GLY A 31 -21.34 0.11 -14.09
CA GLY A 31 -21.05 -0.83 -15.17
C GLY A 31 -20.75 -2.23 -14.62
N GLY A 32 -19.86 -2.97 -15.28
CA GLY A 32 -19.52 -4.34 -14.89
C GLY A 32 -18.12 -4.48 -14.35
N VAL A 33 -17.96 -5.38 -13.40
CA VAL A 33 -16.67 -5.84 -12.88
C VAL A 33 -16.54 -7.33 -13.20
N PHE A 34 -15.48 -7.70 -13.90
CA PHE A 34 -15.19 -9.11 -14.16
C PHE A 34 -14.15 -9.61 -13.16
N ILE A 35 -14.46 -10.72 -12.49
CA ILE A 35 -13.64 -11.32 -11.43
C ILE A 35 -13.25 -12.75 -11.78
N THR A 36 -11.95 -13.02 -11.81
CA THR A 36 -11.40 -14.37 -11.93
C THR A 36 -10.17 -14.51 -11.06
N VAL A 37 -10.25 -15.34 -10.03
CA VAL A 37 -9.19 -15.49 -9.04
C VAL A 37 -8.73 -16.93 -8.91
N ARG A 38 -7.47 -17.10 -8.54
CA ARG A 38 -6.91 -18.42 -8.19
C ARG A 38 -7.56 -18.96 -6.91
N ASN A 39 -7.40 -20.27 -6.69
CA ASN A 39 -8.07 -20.94 -5.57
C ASN A 39 -7.66 -20.40 -4.18
N SER A 40 -6.40 -20.02 -3.99
CA SER A 40 -5.92 -19.43 -2.73
C SER A 40 -6.59 -18.11 -2.36
N ASP A 41 -7.07 -17.36 -3.35
CA ASP A 41 -7.63 -16.02 -3.18
C ASP A 41 -9.16 -16.06 -3.04
N LYS A 42 -9.76 -17.25 -3.16
CA LYS A 42 -11.22 -17.41 -3.09
C LYS A 42 -11.82 -17.12 -1.71
N ALA A 43 -11.04 -17.28 -0.66
CA ALA A 43 -11.49 -16.99 0.70
C ALA A 43 -11.69 -15.49 0.94
N GLU A 44 -10.90 -14.65 0.28
CA GLU A 44 -10.85 -13.21 0.51
C GLU A 44 -11.67 -12.41 -0.50
N ILE A 45 -11.79 -12.92 -1.74
CA ILE A 45 -12.45 -12.17 -2.83
C ILE A 45 -13.91 -11.82 -2.54
N GLY A 46 -14.60 -12.59 -1.69
CA GLY A 46 -16.02 -12.40 -1.39
C GLY A 46 -16.30 -11.03 -0.78
N GLU A 47 -15.54 -10.64 0.23
CA GLU A 47 -15.65 -9.33 0.90
C GLU A 47 -15.33 -8.17 -0.07
N ILE A 48 -14.30 -8.34 -0.88
CA ILE A 48 -13.88 -7.33 -1.86
C ILE A 48 -14.94 -7.18 -2.95
N ALA A 49 -15.45 -8.28 -3.49
CA ALA A 49 -16.49 -8.26 -4.52
C ALA A 49 -17.80 -7.66 -3.99
N LYS A 50 -18.10 -7.84 -2.70
CA LYS A 50 -19.26 -7.26 -2.03
C LYS A 50 -19.19 -5.73 -2.06
N LYS A 51 -18.03 -5.12 -1.85
CA LYS A 51 -17.86 -3.68 -1.96
C LYS A 51 -18.27 -3.15 -3.35
N TYR A 52 -17.82 -3.81 -4.44
CA TYR A 52 -18.23 -3.44 -5.80
C TYR A 52 -19.72 -3.66 -6.05
N TYR A 53 -20.26 -4.76 -5.55
CA TYR A 53 -21.68 -5.08 -5.68
C TYR A 53 -22.56 -4.02 -4.99
N ASP A 54 -22.20 -3.62 -3.78
CA ASP A 54 -22.91 -2.58 -2.99
C ASP A 54 -22.77 -1.17 -3.59
N LEU A 55 -21.71 -0.92 -4.36
CA LEU A 55 -21.57 0.29 -5.19
C LEU A 55 -22.44 0.26 -6.46
N GLY A 56 -23.17 -0.83 -6.70
CA GLY A 56 -24.10 -0.97 -7.84
C GLY A 56 -23.44 -1.50 -9.12
N PHE A 57 -22.24 -2.07 -9.06
CA PHE A 57 -21.65 -2.74 -10.21
C PHE A 57 -22.30 -4.10 -10.46
N ARG A 58 -22.51 -4.43 -11.74
CA ARG A 58 -22.84 -5.80 -12.15
C ARG A 58 -21.62 -6.68 -12.08
N ILE A 59 -21.69 -7.75 -11.31
CA ILE A 59 -20.57 -8.67 -11.14
C ILE A 59 -20.62 -9.79 -12.16
N TYR A 60 -19.51 -10.04 -12.84
CA TYR A 60 -19.29 -11.15 -13.75
C TYR A 60 -18.12 -11.98 -13.21
N ALA A 61 -18.19 -13.28 -13.22
CA ALA A 61 -17.14 -14.13 -12.69
C ALA A 61 -17.02 -15.44 -13.44
N THR A 62 -15.83 -16.05 -13.47
CA THR A 62 -15.69 -17.45 -13.89
C THR A 62 -16.44 -18.36 -12.92
N GLU A 63 -16.96 -19.49 -13.40
CA GLU A 63 -17.84 -20.40 -12.67
C GLU A 63 -17.40 -20.66 -11.23
N GLY A 64 -16.17 -21.17 -11.04
CA GLY A 64 -15.68 -21.45 -9.68
C GLY A 64 -15.41 -20.22 -8.81
N THR A 65 -15.43 -19.00 -9.37
CA THR A 65 -15.43 -17.75 -8.61
C THR A 65 -16.87 -17.31 -8.30
N ALA A 66 -17.78 -17.45 -9.27
CA ALA A 66 -19.20 -17.13 -9.08
C ALA A 66 -19.83 -17.96 -7.97
N ASP A 67 -19.50 -19.26 -7.86
CA ASP A 67 -19.96 -20.14 -6.77
C ASP A 67 -19.55 -19.64 -5.40
N VAL A 68 -18.33 -19.10 -5.27
CA VAL A 68 -17.86 -18.48 -4.01
C VAL A 68 -18.64 -17.21 -3.73
N LEU A 69 -18.79 -16.33 -4.73
CA LEU A 69 -19.48 -15.04 -4.55
C LEU A 69 -20.95 -15.20 -4.16
N LYS A 70 -21.61 -16.27 -4.61
CA LYS A 70 -22.98 -16.62 -4.21
C LYS A 70 -23.14 -16.77 -2.70
N LYS A 71 -22.11 -17.29 -2.01
CA LYS A 71 -22.11 -17.44 -0.54
C LYS A 71 -22.12 -16.10 0.19
N TYR A 72 -21.70 -15.02 -0.48
CA TYR A 72 -21.71 -13.65 0.02
C TYR A 72 -22.96 -12.85 -0.43
N GLY A 73 -23.96 -13.54 -0.98
CA GLY A 73 -25.20 -12.90 -1.45
C GLY A 73 -25.02 -12.08 -2.72
N ILE A 74 -23.96 -12.35 -3.50
CA ILE A 74 -23.68 -11.63 -4.74
C ILE A 74 -24.23 -12.43 -5.92
N ASP A 75 -25.19 -11.84 -6.66
CA ASP A 75 -25.71 -12.40 -7.90
C ASP A 75 -24.73 -12.14 -9.06
N ALA A 76 -23.71 -12.99 -9.18
CA ALA A 76 -22.70 -12.88 -10.21
C ALA A 76 -23.11 -13.63 -11.47
N VAL A 77 -22.98 -12.98 -12.64
CA VAL A 77 -23.18 -13.63 -13.93
C VAL A 77 -21.99 -14.54 -14.22
N SER A 78 -22.26 -15.85 -14.33
CA SER A 78 -21.22 -16.84 -14.67
C SER A 78 -20.75 -16.69 -16.11
N VAL A 79 -19.43 -16.70 -16.32
CA VAL A 79 -18.77 -16.53 -17.61
C VAL A 79 -17.82 -17.69 -17.85
N LYS A 80 -17.89 -18.29 -19.03
CA LYS A 80 -17.00 -19.38 -19.44
C LYS A 80 -15.57 -18.90 -19.62
N LYS A 81 -14.62 -19.77 -19.30
CA LYS A 81 -13.20 -19.52 -19.60
C LYS A 81 -12.95 -19.53 -21.10
N ILE A 82 -11.80 -19.01 -21.52
CA ILE A 82 -11.46 -18.86 -22.94
C ILE A 82 -11.48 -20.19 -23.68
N HIS A 83 -11.04 -21.29 -23.03
CA HIS A 83 -10.98 -22.62 -23.64
C HIS A 83 -12.32 -23.39 -23.60
N GLU A 84 -13.29 -22.94 -22.80
CA GLU A 84 -14.59 -23.59 -22.62
C GLU A 84 -15.64 -23.19 -23.67
N SER A 85 -15.44 -22.03 -24.33
CA SER A 85 -16.36 -21.55 -25.38
C SER A 85 -15.63 -20.63 -26.35
N LYS A 86 -16.00 -20.71 -27.64
CA LYS A 86 -15.45 -19.82 -28.69
C LYS A 86 -16.17 -18.46 -28.75
N THR A 87 -17.43 -18.42 -28.43
CA THR A 87 -18.31 -17.25 -28.70
C THR A 87 -18.86 -16.55 -27.46
N ASN A 88 -18.86 -17.22 -26.31
CA ASN A 88 -19.38 -16.64 -25.06
C ASN A 88 -18.41 -16.93 -23.92
N ASN A 89 -17.31 -16.22 -23.90
CA ASN A 89 -16.23 -16.41 -22.94
C ASN A 89 -15.75 -15.07 -22.37
N THR A 90 -14.75 -15.13 -21.52
CA THR A 90 -14.11 -13.99 -20.87
C THR A 90 -13.65 -12.91 -21.86
N LEU A 91 -13.07 -13.27 -23.01
CA LEU A 91 -12.58 -12.28 -23.98
C LEU A 91 -13.74 -11.55 -24.66
N THR A 92 -14.77 -12.29 -25.09
CA THR A 92 -15.95 -11.68 -25.72
C THR A 92 -16.70 -10.77 -24.74
N LEU A 93 -16.72 -11.11 -23.45
CA LEU A 93 -17.28 -10.23 -22.40
C LEU A 93 -16.45 -8.92 -22.29
N ILE A 94 -15.13 -8.99 -22.24
CA ILE A 94 -14.28 -7.79 -22.17
C ILE A 94 -14.45 -6.92 -23.42
N GLU A 95 -14.60 -7.55 -24.58
CA GLU A 95 -14.85 -6.84 -25.85
C GLU A 95 -16.22 -6.18 -25.95
N SER A 96 -17.20 -6.67 -25.22
CA SER A 96 -18.59 -6.17 -25.26
C SER A 96 -18.79 -4.73 -24.77
N GLY A 97 -17.77 -4.12 -24.13
CA GLY A 97 -17.87 -2.80 -23.52
C GLY A 97 -18.66 -2.75 -22.20
N LYS A 98 -19.16 -3.90 -21.73
CA LYS A 98 -19.91 -3.98 -20.46
C LYS A 98 -19.02 -3.92 -19.24
N ILE A 99 -17.70 -4.21 -19.37
CA ILE A 99 -16.76 -4.31 -18.28
C ILE A 99 -15.95 -3.02 -18.14
N GLN A 100 -15.89 -2.48 -16.93
CA GLN A 100 -15.13 -1.30 -16.56
C GLN A 100 -13.90 -1.63 -15.74
N TYR A 101 -13.93 -2.73 -15.00
CA TYR A 101 -12.79 -3.18 -14.19
C TYR A 101 -12.64 -4.69 -14.29
N VAL A 102 -11.41 -5.16 -14.28
CA VAL A 102 -11.09 -6.59 -14.25
C VAL A 102 -10.23 -6.88 -13.03
N ILE A 103 -10.64 -7.85 -12.21
CA ILE A 103 -9.86 -8.41 -11.11
C ILE A 103 -9.43 -9.80 -11.54
N SER A 104 -8.13 -9.98 -11.81
CA SER A 104 -7.59 -11.24 -12.34
C SER A 104 -6.31 -11.62 -11.62
N THR A 105 -6.40 -12.52 -10.63
CA THR A 105 -5.22 -13.08 -9.99
C THR A 105 -4.80 -14.39 -10.68
N SER A 106 -3.50 -14.55 -10.90
CA SER A 106 -2.94 -15.75 -11.53
C SER A 106 -2.25 -16.64 -10.50
N ALA A 107 -2.14 -17.92 -10.77
CA ALA A 107 -1.37 -18.85 -9.94
C ALA A 107 0.09 -18.37 -9.81
N LYS A 108 0.70 -18.56 -8.63
CA LYS A 108 2.13 -18.32 -8.41
C LYS A 108 2.91 -19.33 -9.25
N GLY A 109 3.83 -18.87 -10.09
CA GLY A 109 4.71 -19.73 -10.90
C GLY A 109 5.34 -18.99 -12.08
N ARG A 110 6.41 -19.57 -12.64
CA ARG A 110 7.16 -19.00 -13.78
C ARG A 110 6.37 -18.95 -15.10
N ILE A 111 5.29 -19.73 -15.22
CA ILE A 111 4.46 -19.79 -16.43
C ILE A 111 3.08 -19.22 -16.07
N PRO A 112 2.77 -17.95 -16.41
CA PRO A 112 1.42 -17.44 -16.31
C PRO A 112 0.47 -18.31 -17.12
N SER A 113 -0.73 -18.59 -16.61
CA SER A 113 -1.72 -19.32 -17.41
C SER A 113 -1.95 -18.54 -18.71
N ARG A 114 -2.02 -19.23 -19.85
CA ARG A 114 -2.25 -18.60 -21.16
C ARG A 114 -3.48 -17.69 -21.15
N ASP A 115 -4.48 -18.04 -20.37
CA ASP A 115 -5.72 -17.24 -20.24
C ASP A 115 -5.48 -15.92 -19.51
N SER A 116 -4.69 -15.89 -18.43
CA SER A 116 -4.39 -14.64 -17.71
C SER A 116 -3.62 -13.64 -18.57
N VAL A 117 -2.71 -14.12 -19.41
CA VAL A 117 -1.98 -13.26 -20.37
C VAL A 117 -2.92 -12.69 -21.41
N LYS A 118 -3.83 -13.51 -21.98
CA LYS A 118 -4.83 -13.05 -22.94
C LYS A 118 -5.79 -12.03 -22.35
N ILE A 119 -6.25 -12.25 -21.12
CA ILE A 119 -7.11 -11.31 -20.39
C ILE A 119 -6.40 -9.96 -20.23
N ARG A 120 -5.17 -9.95 -19.69
CA ARG A 120 -4.40 -8.70 -19.50
C ARG A 120 -4.17 -7.95 -20.80
N ARG A 121 -3.75 -8.66 -21.86
CA ARG A 121 -3.57 -8.05 -23.17
C ARG A 121 -4.87 -7.40 -23.66
N LYS A 122 -5.99 -8.11 -23.57
CA LYS A 122 -7.29 -7.61 -24.00
C LYS A 122 -7.76 -6.40 -23.19
N THR A 123 -7.51 -6.38 -21.88
CA THR A 123 -7.84 -5.22 -21.02
C THR A 123 -7.02 -3.98 -21.38
N VAL A 124 -5.72 -4.14 -21.67
CA VAL A 124 -4.86 -3.06 -22.15
C VAL A 124 -5.36 -2.52 -23.51
N GLU A 125 -5.66 -3.39 -24.47
CA GLU A 125 -6.23 -3.00 -25.77
C GLU A 125 -7.53 -2.20 -25.66
N ARG A 126 -8.30 -2.44 -24.60
CA ARG A 126 -9.61 -1.77 -24.33
C ARG A 126 -9.51 -0.63 -23.31
N ASN A 127 -8.32 -0.30 -22.84
CA ASN A 127 -8.08 0.68 -21.78
C ASN A 127 -8.93 0.43 -20.52
N ILE A 128 -9.01 -0.84 -20.10
CA ILE A 128 -9.73 -1.27 -18.89
C ILE A 128 -8.70 -1.58 -17.80
N PRO A 129 -8.81 -0.99 -16.58
CA PRO A 129 -7.95 -1.33 -15.46
C PRO A 129 -8.02 -2.83 -15.12
N CYS A 130 -6.87 -3.50 -15.10
CA CYS A 130 -6.73 -4.90 -14.75
C CYS A 130 -5.94 -5.04 -13.45
N LEU A 131 -6.64 -5.36 -12.38
CA LEU A 131 -6.10 -5.49 -11.04
C LEU A 131 -5.62 -6.92 -10.82
N THR A 132 -4.36 -7.08 -10.48
CA THR A 132 -3.71 -8.41 -10.37
C THR A 132 -3.44 -8.83 -8.93
N SER A 133 -3.77 -7.97 -7.95
CA SER A 133 -3.75 -8.28 -6.52
C SER A 133 -5.08 -7.92 -5.86
N LEU A 134 -5.40 -8.64 -4.79
CA LEU A 134 -6.62 -8.37 -4.01
C LEU A 134 -6.51 -7.06 -3.23
N ASP A 135 -5.33 -6.72 -2.72
CA ASP A 135 -5.09 -5.45 -2.02
C ASP A 135 -5.40 -4.26 -2.90
N THR A 136 -4.91 -4.26 -4.16
CA THR A 136 -5.19 -3.20 -5.13
C THR A 136 -6.67 -3.17 -5.51
N ALA A 137 -7.32 -4.34 -5.61
CA ALA A 137 -8.76 -4.42 -5.89
C ALA A 137 -9.59 -3.86 -4.72
N ASN A 138 -9.19 -4.14 -3.49
CA ASN A 138 -9.80 -3.60 -2.29
C ASN A 138 -9.64 -2.06 -2.21
N ALA A 139 -8.42 -1.56 -2.38
CA ALA A 139 -8.13 -0.14 -2.37
C ALA A 139 -8.89 0.62 -3.48
N LEU A 140 -9.06 0.02 -4.67
CA LEU A 140 -9.86 0.62 -5.74
C LEU A 140 -11.35 0.67 -5.36
N ALA A 141 -11.91 -0.35 -4.71
CA ALA A 141 -13.29 -0.31 -4.24
C ALA A 141 -13.51 0.84 -3.24
N ASP A 142 -12.59 1.03 -2.30
CA ASP A 142 -12.63 2.12 -1.33
C ASP A 142 -12.45 3.49 -2.02
N CYS A 143 -11.57 3.57 -3.02
CA CYS A 143 -11.43 4.75 -3.88
C CYS A 143 -12.72 5.09 -4.65
N LEU A 144 -13.44 4.10 -5.18
CA LEU A 144 -14.69 4.30 -5.90
C LEU A 144 -15.85 4.71 -4.97
N LYS A 145 -15.82 4.25 -3.73
CA LYS A 145 -16.74 4.66 -2.67
C LYS A 145 -16.52 6.11 -2.25
N SER A 146 -15.27 6.55 -2.22
CA SER A 146 -14.91 7.94 -1.95
C SER A 146 -15.39 8.83 -3.12
N HIS A 147 -15.72 10.09 -2.82
CA HIS A 147 -16.21 11.03 -3.81
C HIS A 147 -15.10 11.85 -4.48
N TYR A 148 -13.90 11.26 -4.64
CA TYR A 148 -12.82 11.95 -5.34
C TYR A 148 -13.18 12.30 -6.78
N SER A 149 -12.86 13.53 -7.16
CA SER A 149 -12.98 14.06 -8.51
C SER A 149 -11.74 14.90 -8.81
N GLN A 150 -11.50 15.26 -10.06
CA GLN A 150 -10.39 16.16 -10.42
C GLN A 150 -10.46 17.52 -9.71
N HIS A 151 -11.66 17.94 -9.25
CA HIS A 151 -11.85 19.22 -8.55
C HIS A 151 -11.76 19.08 -7.01
N SER A 152 -11.81 17.86 -6.47
CA SER A 152 -11.76 17.60 -5.03
C SER A 152 -10.45 16.97 -4.55
N THR A 153 -9.52 16.71 -5.46
CA THR A 153 -8.19 16.20 -5.11
C THR A 153 -7.27 17.36 -4.76
N GLU A 154 -6.49 17.17 -3.69
CA GLU A 154 -5.49 18.12 -3.27
C GLU A 154 -4.31 18.17 -4.25
N LEU A 155 -3.86 19.39 -4.58
CA LEU A 155 -2.63 19.58 -5.33
C LEU A 155 -1.44 19.49 -4.37
N ILE A 156 -0.54 18.55 -4.60
CA ILE A 156 0.68 18.40 -3.82
C ILE A 156 1.87 18.89 -4.64
N ASP A 157 2.57 19.90 -4.13
CA ASP A 157 3.84 20.32 -4.71
C ASP A 157 4.94 19.30 -4.40
N ILE A 158 5.29 18.51 -5.42
CA ILE A 158 6.31 17.47 -5.28
C ILE A 158 7.72 18.03 -4.98
N ASN A 159 7.99 19.29 -5.30
CA ASN A 159 9.27 19.93 -5.01
C ASN A 159 9.39 20.30 -3.52
N HIS A 160 8.25 20.60 -2.86
CA HIS A 160 8.17 20.96 -1.44
C HIS A 160 7.65 19.83 -0.54
N MET A 161 7.44 18.61 -1.07
CA MET A 161 7.00 17.46 -0.27
C MET A 161 7.90 17.15 0.93
N ARG A 162 9.15 17.62 0.92
CA ARG A 162 10.09 17.46 2.04
C ARG A 162 9.92 18.49 3.15
N GLU A 163 9.27 19.61 2.89
CA GLU A 163 9.13 20.70 3.86
C GLU A 163 7.94 20.50 4.82
N GLU A 164 6.90 19.79 4.43
CA GLU A 164 5.72 19.50 5.26
C GLU A 164 5.77 18.17 6.03
N LYS A 165 6.68 17.26 5.69
CA LYS A 165 6.91 16.06 6.50
C LYS A 165 7.94 16.38 7.55
N LEU A 166 7.54 16.30 8.83
CA LEU A 166 8.41 16.20 10.01
C LEU A 166 9.73 15.52 9.62
N MET A 167 10.74 16.33 9.33
CA MET A 167 12.09 15.82 9.14
C MET A 167 12.60 15.40 10.49
N LEU A 168 12.69 14.09 10.74
CA LEU A 168 13.33 13.58 11.93
C LEU A 168 14.81 13.92 11.86
N LYS A 169 15.25 14.81 12.75
CA LYS A 169 16.67 15.09 12.96
C LYS A 169 17.25 13.99 13.81
N PHE A 170 18.29 13.36 13.33
CA PHE A 170 18.97 12.33 14.08
C PHE A 170 20.49 12.36 13.82
N THR A 171 21.22 11.79 14.76
CA THR A 171 22.67 11.52 14.62
C THR A 171 22.88 10.04 14.81
N LYS A 172 23.55 9.38 13.86
CA LYS A 172 23.98 7.99 14.04
C LYS A 172 25.33 7.93 14.74
N MET A 173 25.39 7.24 15.87
CA MET A 173 26.62 7.09 16.64
C MET A 173 26.81 5.64 17.08
N GLN A 174 28.06 5.25 17.29
CA GLN A 174 28.41 3.96 17.86
C GLN A 174 29.34 4.11 19.07
N GLY A 175 29.12 3.27 20.09
CA GLY A 175 29.98 3.18 21.26
C GLY A 175 30.36 1.72 21.49
N ILE A 176 31.63 1.40 21.28
CA ILE A 176 32.21 0.05 21.51
C ILE A 176 31.35 -1.06 20.87
N GLY A 177 30.97 -0.85 19.61
CA GLY A 177 30.20 -1.81 18.80
C GLY A 177 28.67 -1.70 18.89
N ASN A 178 28.10 -1.03 19.88
CA ASN A 178 26.68 -0.72 19.87
C ASN A 178 26.41 0.52 19.03
N ASP A 179 25.58 0.39 17.99
CA ASP A 179 25.22 1.48 17.10
C ASP A 179 23.75 1.86 17.26
N TYR A 180 23.52 3.10 17.69
CA TYR A 180 22.19 3.66 17.93
C TYR A 180 21.93 4.89 17.08
N ILE A 181 20.64 5.17 16.89
CA ILE A 181 20.15 6.39 16.25
C ILE A 181 19.72 7.35 17.36
N TYR A 182 20.40 8.50 17.48
CA TYR A 182 20.18 9.49 18.52
C TYR A 182 19.27 10.59 18.01
N CYS A 183 18.15 10.82 18.71
CA CYS A 183 17.19 11.85 18.39
C CYS A 183 17.07 12.81 19.58
N SER A 184 17.36 14.10 19.37
CA SER A 184 17.07 15.14 20.36
C SER A 184 15.56 15.38 20.45
N THR A 185 15.03 15.54 21.65
CA THR A 185 13.66 16.02 21.86
C THR A 185 13.64 17.45 22.44
N PHE A 186 14.75 18.18 22.34
CA PHE A 186 14.80 19.61 22.68
C PHE A 186 14.13 20.48 21.61
N ASP A 187 14.19 20.06 20.35
CA ASP A 187 13.78 20.83 19.17
C ASP A 187 12.81 20.05 18.23
N GLN A 188 12.39 18.85 18.61
CA GLN A 188 11.40 18.06 17.88
C GLN A 188 10.62 17.16 18.83
N GLU A 189 9.37 16.84 18.45
CA GLU A 189 8.51 15.92 19.17
C GLU A 189 8.54 14.54 18.53
N ILE A 190 8.59 13.48 19.35
CA ILE A 190 8.54 12.09 18.93
C ILE A 190 7.37 11.41 19.62
N SER A 191 6.26 11.28 18.90
CA SER A 191 4.98 10.84 19.46
C SER A 191 4.89 9.33 19.71
N ASN A 192 5.62 8.50 18.97
CA ASN A 192 5.60 7.03 19.12
C ASN A 192 7.02 6.45 18.93
N PRO A 193 7.85 6.54 19.99
CA PRO A 193 9.24 6.09 19.90
C PRO A 193 9.40 4.58 19.73
N GLU A 194 8.47 3.76 20.23
CA GLU A 194 8.49 2.31 20.11
C GLU A 194 8.39 1.89 18.64
N ALA A 195 7.39 2.38 17.94
CA ALA A 195 7.20 2.10 16.52
C ALA A 195 8.33 2.71 15.66
N LEU A 196 8.83 3.88 16.07
CA LEU A 196 9.95 4.53 15.40
C LEU A 196 11.23 3.70 15.53
N ALA A 197 11.49 3.11 16.70
CA ALA A 197 12.64 2.24 16.93
C ALA A 197 12.62 1.03 16.01
N VAL A 198 11.50 0.32 15.93
CA VAL A 198 11.33 -0.84 15.02
C VAL A 198 11.61 -0.43 13.58
N ARG A 199 11.02 0.66 13.12
CA ARG A 199 11.16 1.12 11.73
C ARG A 199 12.57 1.58 11.39
N LEU A 200 13.19 2.40 12.24
CA LEU A 200 14.49 2.99 11.94
C LEU A 200 15.64 2.03 12.14
N SER A 201 15.51 1.07 13.06
CA SER A 201 16.59 0.13 13.39
C SER A 201 16.76 -0.99 12.35
N ASP A 202 15.78 -1.19 11.47
CA ASP A 202 15.87 -2.14 10.37
C ASP A 202 17.08 -1.82 9.49
N ARG A 203 17.98 -2.81 9.32
CA ARG A 203 19.26 -2.63 8.59
C ARG A 203 19.08 -2.69 7.06
N HIS A 204 17.90 -3.10 6.58
CA HIS A 204 17.61 -3.21 5.14
C HIS A 204 16.69 -2.10 4.66
N PHE A 205 15.68 -1.72 5.47
CA PHE A 205 14.64 -0.76 5.08
C PHE A 205 14.63 0.51 5.93
N GLY A 206 15.45 0.58 6.99
CA GLY A 206 15.62 1.74 7.86
C GLY A 206 17.00 2.35 7.77
N ILE A 207 17.39 3.08 8.81
CA ILE A 207 18.77 3.61 9.00
C ILE A 207 19.71 2.48 9.44
N GLY A 208 19.15 1.47 10.10
CA GLY A 208 19.87 0.34 10.70
C GLY A 208 20.52 0.70 12.04
N GLY A 209 20.38 -0.15 13.04
CA GLY A 209 21.00 0.05 14.35
C GLY A 209 20.49 -0.95 15.38
N ASP A 210 21.03 -0.85 16.60
CA ASP A 210 20.59 -1.68 17.73
C ASP A 210 19.34 -1.10 18.41
N GLY A 211 18.90 0.09 17.99
CA GLY A 211 17.76 0.80 18.52
C GLY A 211 17.86 2.31 18.32
N ILE A 212 16.98 3.04 19.02
CA ILE A 212 17.05 4.50 19.09
C ILE A 212 17.34 4.97 20.53
N ILE A 213 17.99 6.10 20.66
CA ILE A 213 18.17 6.79 21.92
C ILE A 213 17.61 8.20 21.81
N LEU A 214 16.68 8.54 22.68
CA LEU A 214 16.16 9.89 22.80
C LEU A 214 16.98 10.67 23.83
N VAL A 215 17.47 11.82 23.41
CA VAL A 215 18.15 12.80 24.29
C VAL A 215 17.09 13.84 24.68
N CYS A 216 16.57 13.71 25.90
CA CYS A 216 15.43 14.49 26.39
C CYS A 216 15.86 15.58 27.37
N PRO A 217 15.09 16.67 27.50
CA PRO A 217 15.28 17.64 28.58
C PRO A 217 15.20 16.99 29.97
N SER A 218 16.01 17.48 30.91
CA SER A 218 16.03 17.04 32.32
C SER A 218 15.95 18.25 33.27
N LYS A 219 15.36 18.01 34.42
CA LYS A 219 15.31 19.04 35.49
C LYS A 219 16.48 18.91 36.48
N VAL A 220 17.24 17.83 36.42
CA VAL A 220 18.25 17.46 37.42
C VAL A 220 19.63 17.16 36.81
N ALA A 221 19.75 17.19 35.50
CA ALA A 221 20.97 16.93 34.74
C ALA A 221 20.91 17.66 33.39
N ASP A 222 22.00 17.67 32.62
CA ASP A 222 22.08 18.31 31.31
C ASP A 222 21.09 17.68 30.32
N ALA A 223 20.84 16.37 30.42
CA ALA A 223 19.84 15.66 29.66
C ALA A 223 19.39 14.36 30.34
N LYS A 224 18.28 13.80 29.87
CA LYS A 224 17.76 12.48 30.22
C LYS A 224 17.83 11.57 29.00
N MET A 225 18.46 10.41 29.14
CA MET A 225 18.43 9.36 28.12
C MET A 225 17.19 8.49 28.26
N LYS A 226 16.48 8.23 27.14
CA LYS A 226 15.53 7.14 26.97
C LYS A 226 15.97 6.30 25.80
N MET A 227 15.93 4.99 25.94
CA MET A 227 16.32 4.11 24.85
C MET A 227 15.24 3.11 24.51
N TYR A 228 15.18 2.76 23.24
CA TYR A 228 14.26 1.75 22.70
C TYR A 228 15.08 0.81 21.83
N ASN A 229 14.93 -0.49 22.10
CA ASN A 229 15.61 -1.54 21.35
C ASN A 229 15.03 -1.67 19.92
N LEU A 230 15.69 -2.43 19.07
CA LEU A 230 15.26 -2.68 17.69
C LEU A 230 13.86 -3.35 17.59
N ASP A 231 13.39 -3.99 18.65
CA ASP A 231 12.04 -4.59 18.75
C ASP A 231 10.98 -3.63 19.31
N GLY A 232 11.35 -2.37 19.60
CA GLY A 232 10.50 -1.34 20.19
C GLY A 232 10.40 -1.37 21.71
N SER A 233 10.97 -2.36 22.39
CA SER A 233 10.95 -2.42 23.85
C SER A 233 11.79 -1.29 24.47
N GLU A 234 11.27 -0.67 25.54
CA GLU A 234 12.03 0.36 26.29
C GLU A 234 13.14 -0.29 27.12
N GLY A 235 14.38 0.13 26.89
CA GLY A 235 15.53 -0.31 27.65
C GLY A 235 15.77 0.57 28.88
N LYS A 236 16.21 -0.03 29.99
CA LYS A 236 16.47 0.72 31.21
C LYS A 236 17.73 1.58 31.13
N MET A 237 18.79 1.06 30.51
CA MET A 237 20.08 1.76 30.39
C MET A 237 21.03 1.02 29.42
N CYS A 238 21.85 1.78 28.70
CA CYS A 238 22.97 1.27 27.93
C CYS A 238 24.24 2.06 28.29
N GLY A 239 25.22 1.39 28.92
CA GLY A 239 26.49 2.03 29.30
C GLY A 239 27.28 2.58 28.11
N ASN A 240 27.24 1.91 26.96
CA ASN A 240 27.87 2.39 25.74
C ASN A 240 27.06 3.56 25.12
N GLY A 241 25.73 3.48 25.18
CA GLY A 241 24.85 4.53 24.69
C GLY A 241 24.99 5.86 25.46
N ILE A 242 25.09 5.83 26.79
CA ILE A 242 25.22 7.05 27.58
C ILE A 242 26.51 7.82 27.30
N ARG A 243 27.59 7.13 26.93
CA ARG A 243 28.84 7.79 26.52
C ARG A 243 28.65 8.59 25.23
N CYS A 244 27.88 8.05 24.30
CA CYS A 244 27.52 8.75 23.07
C CYS A 244 26.56 9.92 23.35
N VAL A 245 25.64 9.81 24.33
CA VAL A 245 24.81 10.97 24.77
C VAL A 245 25.69 12.10 25.27
N GLY A 246 26.70 11.85 26.10
CA GLY A 246 27.67 12.88 26.54
C GLY A 246 28.39 13.53 25.36
N LYS A 247 28.84 12.73 24.38
CA LYS A 247 29.45 13.27 23.15
C LYS A 247 28.46 14.07 22.32
N PHE A 248 27.21 13.58 22.18
CA PHE A 248 26.15 14.28 21.46
C PHE A 248 25.88 15.68 22.06
N LEU A 249 25.76 15.77 23.39
CA LEU A 249 25.55 17.06 24.06
C LEU A 249 26.74 17.99 23.88
N TYR A 250 27.96 17.47 23.94
CA TYR A 250 29.16 18.27 23.71
C TYR A 250 29.21 18.85 22.29
N ASP A 251 28.77 18.09 21.27
CA ASP A 251 28.84 18.53 19.87
C ASP A 251 27.71 19.47 19.46
N HIS A 252 26.58 19.43 20.17
CA HIS A 252 25.36 20.18 19.79
C HIS A 252 25.01 21.32 20.77
N GLY A 253 25.79 21.53 21.81
CA GLY A 253 25.62 22.62 22.78
C GLY A 253 24.72 22.26 23.92
#